data_814a61df18d20b5e27a8be68e926aa90
#
_entry.id   814a61df18d20b5e27a8be68e926aa90
#
_cell.length_a   1.000
_cell.length_b   1.000
_cell.length_c   1.000
_cell.angle_alpha   90.00
_cell.angle_beta   90.00
_cell.angle_gamma   90.00
#
_symmetry.space_group_name_H-M   'P 1'
#
loop_
_entity.id
_entity.type
_entity.pdbx_description
1 polymer ?
#
loop_
_entity_poly.entity_id
_entity_poly.type
_entity_poly.pdbx_seq_one_letter_code
_entity_poly.pdbx_strand_id
1 'polypeptide(L)'
;MALAVIVTASSLVGKNLPSVGYVLVGPKNDGGWSMRHYQGFESLKKHGYKVGGVEMVPEAESTKVFNKLARKHDIVFATSFGYMDGMVKSAKKNKDTIFLHATGYKGNDKNMDNYVCHSFQARYLTGIAAGMLTKTNRIGVVGSHPIPEIIRNINALTLGAQTVNPDIKVNVIWINSWFDPPKDMDAAKALLDDGNDILYTTTDSPSVVALAQQAWKQNGKEVWSMGNDAPMGSNGPDRYITGMMFNWNVLYKHIVDQLAQGKLKMNQRWAWGLQENCVGLSPWGKNVPGSVINKVETVKMNWINDQMGTYYPFDQGITKQDGTKVPSGAIQRPELESMQYFVKGVASKFPVK
;
A
#
# COMPACT_ATOMS: atom_id res chain seq x y z
N MET A 1 5.84 -36.02 23.50
CA MET A 1 6.32 -34.95 24.40
C MET A 1 6.41 -33.66 23.58
N ALA A 2 5.46 -32.76 23.74
CA ALA A 2 5.45 -31.46 23.06
C ALA A 2 6.27 -30.48 23.88
N LEU A 3 7.37 -29.99 23.32
CA LEU A 3 8.18 -28.94 23.93
C LEU A 3 7.44 -27.59 23.74
N ALA A 4 6.87 -27.07 24.81
CA ALA A 4 6.32 -25.71 24.83
C ALA A 4 7.50 -24.73 24.86
N VAL A 5 7.68 -24.01 23.75
CA VAL A 5 8.61 -22.86 23.72
C VAL A 5 7.94 -21.72 24.49
N ILE A 6 8.37 -21.53 25.73
CA ILE A 6 8.00 -20.36 26.52
C ILE A 6 8.79 -19.17 25.96
N VAL A 7 8.15 -18.35 25.13
CA VAL A 7 8.67 -17.03 24.76
C VAL A 7 8.55 -16.14 26.00
N THR A 8 9.64 -15.99 26.73
CA THR A 8 9.74 -15.02 27.82
C THR A 8 9.65 -13.63 27.22
N ALA A 9 8.51 -12.96 27.42
CA ALA A 9 8.39 -11.54 27.22
C ALA A 9 9.34 -10.84 28.22
N SER A 10 10.51 -10.45 27.75
CA SER A 10 11.44 -9.60 28.53
C SER A 10 10.71 -8.30 28.80
N SER A 11 10.28 -8.09 30.03
CA SER A 11 9.68 -6.84 30.50
C SER A 11 10.71 -5.71 30.35
N LEU A 12 10.42 -4.74 29.49
CA LEU A 12 11.15 -3.48 29.34
C LEU A 12 10.87 -2.53 30.56
N VAL A 13 10.65 -3.09 31.71
CA VAL A 13 10.37 -2.33 32.95
C VAL A 13 11.68 -1.67 33.41
N GLY A 14 11.78 -0.34 33.23
CA GLY A 14 12.88 0.47 33.80
C GLY A 14 13.73 1.25 32.79
N LYS A 15 13.57 1.09 31.48
CA LYS A 15 14.21 1.97 30.47
C LYS A 15 13.21 3.02 29.98
N ASN A 16 13.66 4.28 29.90
CA ASN A 16 12.90 5.30 29.19
C ASN A 16 12.69 4.84 27.76
N LEU A 17 11.44 4.49 27.38
CA LEU A 17 11.09 4.10 26.03
C LEU A 17 11.29 5.29 25.07
N PRO A 18 11.80 5.07 23.84
CA PRO A 18 11.97 6.15 22.88
C PRO A 18 10.64 6.81 22.52
N SER A 19 10.69 8.11 22.34
CA SER A 19 9.54 8.91 21.92
C SER A 19 9.44 8.95 20.40
N VAL A 20 8.24 8.84 19.86
CA VAL A 20 7.93 8.69 18.44
C VAL A 20 7.20 9.91 17.91
N GLY A 21 7.81 10.58 16.91
CA GLY A 21 7.18 11.63 16.11
C GLY A 21 6.71 11.09 14.78
N TYR A 22 5.59 11.62 14.25
CA TYR A 22 5.13 11.28 12.90
C TYR A 22 4.60 12.50 12.13
N VAL A 23 4.66 12.41 10.80
CA VAL A 23 4.09 13.42 9.89
C VAL A 23 3.22 12.72 8.85
N LEU A 24 1.94 13.08 8.81
CA LEU A 24 0.97 12.60 7.83
C LEU A 24 0.80 13.62 6.70
N VAL A 25 0.68 13.13 5.47
CA VAL A 25 0.44 13.97 4.28
C VAL A 25 -1.01 14.41 4.18
N GLY A 26 -1.95 13.55 4.56
CA GLY A 26 -3.38 13.82 4.61
C GLY A 26 -3.92 13.88 6.04
N PRO A 27 -5.23 14.06 6.18
CA PRO A 27 -5.89 14.01 7.48
C PRO A 27 -5.89 12.57 8.02
N LYS A 28 -5.79 12.43 9.33
CA LYS A 28 -5.79 11.11 10.02
C LYS A 28 -7.08 10.30 9.86
N ASN A 29 -8.10 10.84 9.23
CA ASN A 29 -9.39 10.23 8.95
C ASN A 29 -9.74 10.24 7.46
N ASP A 30 -8.72 10.25 6.57
CA ASP A 30 -8.91 10.23 5.11
C ASP A 30 -9.60 8.96 4.58
N GLY A 31 -9.69 7.92 5.39
CA GLY A 31 -10.29 6.64 5.01
C GLY A 31 -9.32 5.64 4.40
N GLY A 32 -8.07 6.04 4.18
CA GLY A 32 -7.03 5.24 3.50
C GLY A 32 -5.65 5.38 4.13
N TRP A 33 -4.71 5.93 3.38
CA TRP A 33 -3.28 5.98 3.69
C TRP A 33 -2.96 6.62 5.03
N SER A 34 -3.34 7.90 5.24
CA SER A 34 -3.00 8.62 6.47
C SER A 34 -3.69 8.02 7.68
N MET A 35 -4.94 7.56 7.53
CA MET A 35 -5.66 6.87 8.59
C MET A 35 -4.94 5.59 9.02
N ARG A 36 -4.46 4.77 8.07
CA ARG A 36 -3.76 3.52 8.39
C ARG A 36 -2.42 3.76 9.08
N HIS A 37 -1.67 4.76 8.64
CA HIS A 37 -0.45 5.20 9.32
C HIS A 37 -0.75 5.69 10.75
N TYR A 38 -1.76 6.54 10.90
CA TYR A 38 -2.19 7.04 12.20
C TYR A 38 -2.56 5.90 13.16
N GLN A 39 -3.36 4.93 12.70
CA GLN A 39 -3.71 3.75 13.49
C GLN A 39 -2.47 2.94 13.91
N GLY A 40 -1.49 2.82 13.02
CA GLY A 40 -0.20 2.20 13.32
C GLY A 40 0.54 2.91 14.45
N PHE A 41 0.62 4.24 14.41
CA PHE A 41 1.25 5.05 15.46
C PHE A 41 0.46 4.99 16.77
N GLU A 42 -0.87 5.09 16.73
CA GLU A 42 -1.70 4.99 17.94
C GLU A 42 -1.56 3.62 18.63
N SER A 43 -1.30 2.55 17.84
CA SER A 43 -1.06 1.22 18.41
C SER A 43 0.18 1.18 19.31
N LEU A 44 1.20 2.00 19.04
CA LEU A 44 2.41 2.10 19.85
C LEU A 44 2.14 2.62 21.27
N LYS A 45 1.14 3.51 21.42
CA LYS A 45 0.73 4.00 22.75
C LYS A 45 0.26 2.89 23.66
N LYS A 46 -0.40 1.85 23.09
CA LYS A 46 -0.84 0.66 23.87
C LYS A 46 0.34 -0.15 24.40
N HIS A 47 1.54 0.05 23.85
CA HIS A 47 2.79 -0.57 24.29
C HIS A 47 3.65 0.37 25.15
N GLY A 48 3.08 1.50 25.61
CA GLY A 48 3.75 2.44 26.52
C GLY A 48 4.63 3.50 25.84
N TYR A 49 4.71 3.52 24.51
CA TYR A 49 5.50 4.53 23.80
C TYR A 49 4.83 5.90 23.83
N LYS A 50 5.63 6.95 24.02
CA LYS A 50 5.17 8.33 23.86
C LYS A 50 5.13 8.69 22.39
N VAL A 51 3.92 8.96 21.86
CA VAL A 51 3.69 9.19 20.43
C VAL A 51 3.02 10.54 20.22
N GLY A 52 3.51 11.32 19.26
CA GLY A 52 2.92 12.58 18.85
C GLY A 52 3.26 12.93 17.40
N GLY A 53 2.39 13.68 16.72
CA GLY A 53 2.63 13.99 15.32
C GLY A 53 1.81 15.17 14.79
N VAL A 54 1.94 15.39 13.49
CA VAL A 54 1.28 16.47 12.74
C VAL A 54 0.65 15.86 11.47
N GLU A 55 -0.55 16.27 11.18
CA GLU A 55 -1.29 15.86 9.97
C GLU A 55 -1.39 17.00 8.94
N MET A 56 -1.71 16.65 7.69
CA MET A 56 -1.95 17.61 6.60
C MET A 56 -0.76 18.54 6.34
N VAL A 57 0.46 17.99 6.37
CA VAL A 57 1.67 18.77 6.15
C VAL A 57 1.99 18.80 4.65
N PRO A 58 2.00 20.00 4.00
CA PRO A 58 2.47 20.12 2.63
C PRO A 58 3.93 19.68 2.49
N GLU A 59 4.27 19.01 1.40
CA GLU A 59 5.63 18.47 1.18
C GLU A 59 6.70 19.57 1.24
N ALA A 60 6.39 20.76 0.73
CA ALA A 60 7.29 21.92 0.78
C ALA A 60 7.62 22.40 2.20
N GLU A 61 6.73 22.17 3.17
CA GLU A 61 6.91 22.57 4.57
C GLU A 61 7.52 21.48 5.45
N SER A 62 7.66 20.27 4.90
CA SER A 62 8.05 19.06 5.64
C SER A 62 9.34 19.21 6.45
N THR A 63 10.38 19.82 5.87
CA THR A 63 11.67 20.05 6.54
C THR A 63 11.53 20.85 7.84
N LYS A 64 10.68 21.89 7.85
CA LYS A 64 10.42 22.71 9.06
C LYS A 64 9.74 21.88 10.14
N VAL A 65 8.76 21.06 9.75
CA VAL A 65 8.02 20.18 10.67
C VAL A 65 8.93 19.09 11.23
N PHE A 66 9.73 18.42 10.42
CA PHE A 66 10.69 17.41 10.87
C PHE A 66 11.68 17.98 11.89
N ASN A 67 12.25 19.15 11.63
CA ASN A 67 13.16 19.81 12.58
C ASN A 67 12.48 20.17 13.91
N LYS A 68 11.18 20.49 13.90
CA LYS A 68 10.41 20.74 15.13
C LYS A 68 10.17 19.45 15.91
N LEU A 69 9.84 18.36 15.22
CA LEU A 69 9.60 17.06 15.87
C LEU A 69 10.90 16.46 16.40
N ALA A 70 12.02 16.60 15.71
CA ALA A 70 13.32 16.11 16.12
C ALA A 70 13.80 16.66 17.47
N ARG A 71 13.33 17.86 17.87
CA ARG A 71 13.64 18.44 19.18
C ARG A 71 12.88 17.79 20.34
N LYS A 72 11.89 16.93 20.03
CA LYS A 72 10.95 16.37 21.01
C LYS A 72 10.85 14.86 20.98
N HIS A 73 11.40 14.25 19.93
CA HIS A 73 11.25 12.82 19.69
C HIS A 73 12.58 12.19 19.27
N ASP A 74 12.81 10.97 19.73
CA ASP A 74 13.99 10.19 19.43
C ASP A 74 13.98 9.61 18.02
N ILE A 75 12.77 9.36 17.49
CA ILE A 75 12.54 8.87 16.13
C ILE A 75 11.39 9.62 15.48
N VAL A 76 11.54 9.99 14.19
CA VAL A 76 10.53 10.69 13.39
C VAL A 76 10.23 9.91 12.12
N PHE A 77 8.95 9.56 11.93
CA PHE A 77 8.43 8.91 10.73
C PHE A 77 7.77 9.92 9.80
N ALA A 78 8.05 9.79 8.51
CA ALA A 78 7.39 10.56 7.45
C ALA A 78 6.64 9.60 6.51
N THR A 79 5.40 9.93 6.17
CA THR A 79 4.47 9.03 5.49
C THR A 79 4.07 9.48 4.09
N SER A 80 4.95 10.17 3.37
CA SER A 80 4.74 10.50 1.95
C SER A 80 6.02 10.34 1.17
N PHE A 81 5.93 9.84 -0.07
CA PHE A 81 7.05 9.78 -1.01
C PHE A 81 7.71 11.14 -1.21
N GLY A 82 6.92 12.21 -1.32
CA GLY A 82 7.42 13.57 -1.53
C GLY A 82 8.14 14.19 -0.33
N TYR A 83 8.11 13.56 0.84
CA TYR A 83 8.86 14.02 2.02
C TYR A 83 10.35 13.69 1.99
N MET A 84 10.80 12.91 1.03
CA MET A 84 12.14 12.32 0.99
C MET A 84 13.27 13.35 1.11
N ASP A 85 13.24 14.41 0.28
CA ASP A 85 14.29 15.43 0.28
C ASP A 85 14.28 16.32 1.53
N GLY A 86 13.08 16.60 2.05
CA GLY A 86 12.90 17.29 3.32
C GLY A 86 13.50 16.50 4.49
N MET A 87 13.32 15.19 4.49
CA MET A 87 13.87 14.31 5.53
C MET A 87 15.39 14.20 5.43
N VAL A 88 15.97 14.09 4.23
CA VAL A 88 17.44 14.13 4.03
C VAL A 88 18.06 15.39 4.64
N LYS A 89 17.43 16.57 4.41
CA LYS A 89 17.90 17.84 5.00
C LYS A 89 17.81 17.84 6.51
N SER A 90 16.72 17.28 7.06
CA SER A 90 16.49 17.23 8.51
C SER A 90 17.42 16.25 9.23
N ALA A 91 17.68 15.09 8.66
CA ALA A 91 18.60 14.10 9.20
C ALA A 91 20.04 14.61 9.29
N LYS A 92 20.49 15.38 8.28
CA LYS A 92 21.81 16.04 8.31
C LYS A 92 21.94 17.03 9.46
N LYS A 93 20.86 17.72 9.82
CA LYS A 93 20.83 18.76 10.84
C LYS A 93 20.66 18.21 12.26
N ASN A 94 19.85 17.17 12.43
CA ASN A 94 19.47 16.62 13.73
C ASN A 94 20.06 15.22 13.88
N LYS A 95 21.34 15.14 14.22
CA LYS A 95 22.14 13.90 14.19
C LYS A 95 21.74 12.87 15.25
N ASP A 96 21.12 13.31 16.34
CA ASP A 96 20.72 12.47 17.48
C ASP A 96 19.29 11.91 17.32
N THR A 97 18.56 12.31 16.27
CA THR A 97 17.23 11.82 15.97
C THR A 97 17.28 10.85 14.79
N ILE A 98 16.58 9.72 14.92
CA ILE A 98 16.38 8.76 13.83
C ILE A 98 15.24 9.23 12.94
N PHE A 99 15.42 9.11 11.62
CA PHE A 99 14.43 9.49 10.62
C PHE A 99 14.06 8.31 9.74
N LEU A 100 12.79 7.99 9.63
CA LEU A 100 12.25 6.88 8.84
C LEU A 100 11.26 7.39 7.79
N HIS A 101 11.53 7.07 6.52
CA HIS A 101 10.78 7.55 5.37
C HIS A 101 9.99 6.44 4.68
N ALA A 102 8.67 6.59 4.56
CA ALA A 102 7.82 5.65 3.84
C ALA A 102 8.04 5.74 2.32
N THR A 103 8.14 4.58 1.66
CA THR A 103 8.19 4.42 0.20
C THR A 103 9.35 5.11 -0.51
N GLY A 104 10.29 5.69 0.24
CA GLY A 104 11.48 6.32 -0.30
C GLY A 104 12.61 5.35 -0.59
N TYR A 105 13.66 5.87 -1.22
CA TYR A 105 14.88 5.11 -1.54
C TYR A 105 16.17 5.76 -1.02
N LYS A 106 16.08 6.98 -0.47
CA LYS A 106 17.24 7.66 0.14
C LYS A 106 17.37 7.29 1.60
N GLY A 107 18.59 7.12 2.04
CA GLY A 107 18.95 6.86 3.43
C GLY A 107 20.41 7.24 3.68
N ASN A 108 20.88 7.04 4.90
CA ASN A 108 22.29 7.12 5.26
C ASN A 108 22.60 6.07 6.33
N ASP A 109 23.86 5.80 6.58
CA ASP A 109 24.35 4.82 7.54
C ASP A 109 24.31 5.29 9.00
N LYS A 110 23.78 6.48 9.28
CA LYS A 110 23.83 7.14 10.60
C LYS A 110 22.47 7.20 11.28
N ASN A 111 21.52 7.91 10.66
CA ASN A 111 20.26 8.26 11.30
C ASN A 111 19.07 8.43 10.35
N MET A 112 19.19 8.00 9.10
CA MET A 112 18.06 8.02 8.16
C MET A 112 17.96 6.72 7.39
N ASP A 113 16.79 6.12 7.38
CA ASP A 113 16.48 4.95 6.58
C ASP A 113 15.07 5.05 5.97
N ASN A 114 14.68 4.06 5.20
CA ASN A 114 13.37 4.00 4.56
C ASN A 114 12.68 2.65 4.80
N TYR A 115 11.36 2.66 4.65
CA TYR A 115 10.54 1.48 4.78
C TYR A 115 9.43 1.44 3.75
N VAL A 116 9.02 0.25 3.39
CA VAL A 116 7.89 0.00 2.48
C VAL A 116 7.18 -1.29 2.88
N CYS A 117 5.86 -1.30 2.76
CA CYS A 117 5.11 -2.53 2.71
C CYS A 117 4.77 -2.84 1.24
N HIS A 118 5.07 -4.05 0.79
CA HIS A 118 4.90 -4.49 -0.60
C HIS A 118 3.42 -4.65 -0.99
N SER A 119 2.73 -3.51 -1.14
CA SER A 119 1.31 -3.42 -1.51
C SER A 119 0.97 -4.20 -2.78
N PHE A 120 1.91 -4.27 -3.73
CA PHE A 120 1.74 -5.01 -4.99
C PHE A 120 1.42 -6.50 -4.79
N GLN A 121 1.87 -7.13 -3.70
CA GLN A 121 1.53 -8.52 -3.41
C GLN A 121 0.02 -8.69 -3.17
N ALA A 122 -0.57 -7.84 -2.33
CA ALA A 122 -2.01 -7.85 -2.11
C ALA A 122 -2.79 -7.39 -3.35
N ARG A 123 -2.20 -6.48 -4.18
CA ARG A 123 -2.81 -6.07 -5.46
C ARG A 123 -2.88 -7.19 -6.47
N TYR A 124 -1.86 -8.02 -6.55
CA TYR A 124 -1.89 -9.23 -7.36
C TYR A 124 -3.04 -10.16 -6.94
N LEU A 125 -3.24 -10.36 -5.64
CA LEU A 125 -4.35 -11.15 -5.11
C LEU A 125 -5.72 -10.56 -5.46
N THR A 126 -5.89 -9.24 -5.33
CA THR A 126 -7.14 -8.58 -5.75
C THR A 126 -7.36 -8.68 -7.26
N GLY A 127 -6.27 -8.69 -8.04
CA GLY A 127 -6.30 -8.94 -9.48
C GLY A 127 -6.88 -10.31 -9.83
N ILE A 128 -6.45 -11.38 -9.15
CA ILE A 128 -7.02 -12.73 -9.32
C ILE A 128 -8.54 -12.70 -9.10
N ALA A 129 -9.00 -12.09 -8.00
CA ALA A 129 -10.43 -11.99 -7.71
C ALA A 129 -11.17 -11.24 -8.82
N ALA A 130 -10.63 -10.12 -9.29
CA ALA A 130 -11.21 -9.32 -10.37
C ALA A 130 -11.29 -10.12 -11.68
N GLY A 131 -10.23 -10.83 -12.05
CA GLY A 131 -10.18 -11.65 -13.26
C GLY A 131 -11.17 -12.80 -13.26
N MET A 132 -11.51 -13.36 -12.08
CA MET A 132 -12.54 -14.40 -11.93
C MET A 132 -13.97 -13.86 -11.97
N LEU A 133 -14.18 -12.59 -11.61
CA LEU A 133 -15.52 -12.00 -11.46
C LEU A 133 -15.96 -11.17 -12.66
N THR A 134 -15.04 -10.61 -13.44
CA THR A 134 -15.39 -9.79 -14.59
C THR A 134 -16.12 -10.60 -15.66
N LYS A 135 -17.12 -9.98 -16.28
CA LYS A 135 -17.84 -10.51 -17.45
C LYS A 135 -17.43 -9.81 -18.74
N THR A 136 -16.88 -8.60 -18.64
CA THR A 136 -16.47 -7.79 -19.80
C THR A 136 -14.99 -7.89 -20.10
N ASN A 137 -14.21 -8.56 -19.26
CA ASN A 137 -12.75 -8.60 -19.29
C ASN A 137 -12.10 -7.19 -19.10
N ARG A 138 -12.84 -6.24 -18.53
CA ARG A 138 -12.41 -4.85 -18.39
C ARG A 138 -12.41 -4.41 -16.93
N ILE A 139 -11.26 -3.98 -16.46
CA ILE A 139 -11.04 -3.44 -15.11
C ILE A 139 -10.71 -1.96 -15.24
N GLY A 140 -11.52 -1.11 -14.61
CA GLY A 140 -11.30 0.32 -14.55
C GLY A 140 -10.56 0.72 -13.26
N VAL A 141 -9.50 1.50 -13.38
CA VAL A 141 -8.70 2.00 -12.28
C VAL A 141 -8.77 3.51 -12.21
N VAL A 142 -9.24 4.05 -11.09
CA VAL A 142 -9.05 5.46 -10.76
C VAL A 142 -7.67 5.61 -10.14
N GLY A 143 -6.74 6.18 -10.92
CA GLY A 143 -5.34 6.36 -10.55
C GLY A 143 -5.12 7.66 -9.79
N SER A 144 -4.44 7.63 -8.64
CA SER A 144 -4.08 8.81 -7.86
C SER A 144 -2.97 9.62 -8.55
N HIS A 145 -1.71 9.24 -8.34
CA HIS A 145 -0.54 9.87 -8.96
C HIS A 145 0.31 8.81 -9.68
N PRO A 146 0.88 9.10 -10.86
CA PRO A 146 1.70 8.15 -11.62
C PRO A 146 3.12 8.02 -11.05
N ILE A 147 3.22 7.63 -9.78
CA ILE A 147 4.49 7.31 -9.12
C ILE A 147 4.80 5.81 -9.23
N PRO A 148 6.07 5.40 -9.07
CA PRO A 148 6.48 4.00 -9.24
C PRO A 148 5.68 3.00 -8.42
N GLU A 149 5.28 3.34 -7.20
CA GLU A 149 4.45 2.47 -6.36
C GLU A 149 3.08 2.19 -6.98
N ILE A 150 2.38 3.23 -7.43
CA ILE A 150 1.05 3.10 -8.01
C ILE A 150 1.10 2.36 -9.35
N ILE A 151 2.10 2.67 -10.19
CA ILE A 151 2.35 1.97 -11.45
C ILE A 151 2.58 0.47 -11.18
N ARG A 152 3.44 0.13 -10.24
CA ARG A 152 3.70 -1.25 -9.81
C ARG A 152 2.44 -1.96 -9.32
N ASN A 153 1.61 -1.28 -8.55
CA ASN A 153 0.34 -1.81 -8.04
C ASN A 153 -0.64 -2.13 -9.18
N ILE A 154 -0.78 -1.23 -10.16
CA ILE A 154 -1.61 -1.47 -11.35
C ILE A 154 -1.08 -2.65 -12.16
N ASN A 155 0.24 -2.73 -12.33
CA ASN A 155 0.88 -3.84 -13.03
C ASN A 155 0.64 -5.18 -12.30
N ALA A 156 0.79 -5.22 -10.99
CA ALA A 156 0.55 -6.43 -10.19
C ALA A 156 -0.91 -6.88 -10.26
N LEU A 157 -1.86 -5.96 -10.16
CA LEU A 157 -3.28 -6.24 -10.35
C LEU A 157 -3.55 -6.85 -11.75
N THR A 158 -2.96 -6.26 -12.79
CA THR A 158 -3.11 -6.75 -14.17
C THR A 158 -2.55 -8.16 -14.32
N LEU A 159 -1.34 -8.40 -13.82
CA LEU A 159 -0.71 -9.73 -13.87
C LEU A 159 -1.52 -10.77 -13.08
N GLY A 160 -2.03 -10.41 -11.90
CA GLY A 160 -2.88 -11.27 -11.10
C GLY A 160 -4.18 -11.65 -11.84
N ALA A 161 -4.84 -10.68 -12.45
CA ALA A 161 -6.06 -10.93 -13.23
C ALA A 161 -5.79 -11.81 -14.46
N GLN A 162 -4.67 -11.62 -15.13
CA GLN A 162 -4.28 -12.40 -16.30
C GLN A 162 -3.90 -13.85 -16.01
N THR A 163 -3.59 -14.21 -14.78
CA THR A 163 -3.34 -15.63 -14.42
C THR A 163 -4.60 -16.49 -14.48
N VAL A 164 -5.77 -15.89 -14.41
CA VAL A 164 -7.07 -16.58 -14.46
C VAL A 164 -7.88 -16.20 -15.71
N ASN A 165 -7.57 -15.08 -16.32
CA ASN A 165 -8.23 -14.59 -17.52
C ASN A 165 -7.23 -13.76 -18.37
N PRO A 166 -6.57 -14.36 -19.38
CA PRO A 166 -5.51 -13.72 -20.18
C PRO A 166 -6.01 -12.55 -21.03
N ASP A 167 -7.31 -12.44 -21.28
CA ASP A 167 -7.91 -11.39 -22.12
C ASP A 167 -8.18 -10.08 -21.36
N ILE A 168 -7.87 -10.02 -20.08
CA ILE A 168 -8.06 -8.84 -19.25
C ILE A 168 -7.40 -7.59 -19.85
N LYS A 169 -8.18 -6.50 -19.84
CA LYS A 169 -7.74 -5.13 -20.13
C LYS A 169 -7.96 -4.25 -18.92
N VAL A 170 -6.92 -3.53 -18.54
CA VAL A 170 -6.99 -2.57 -17.43
C VAL A 170 -6.93 -1.15 -17.99
N ASN A 171 -7.98 -0.36 -17.70
CA ASN A 171 -8.11 1.03 -18.13
C ASN A 171 -7.85 1.94 -16.93
N VAL A 172 -7.01 2.96 -17.09
CA VAL A 172 -6.60 3.87 -16.00
C VAL A 172 -7.01 5.30 -16.35
N ILE A 173 -7.68 5.97 -15.42
CA ILE A 173 -7.91 7.43 -15.46
C ILE A 173 -7.18 8.05 -14.27
N TRP A 174 -6.22 8.93 -14.54
CA TRP A 174 -5.44 9.63 -13.52
C TRP A 174 -6.15 10.89 -13.07
N ILE A 175 -6.32 11.07 -11.75
CA ILE A 175 -6.93 12.28 -11.18
C ILE A 175 -5.93 13.25 -10.56
N ASN A 176 -4.66 12.84 -10.45
CA ASN A 176 -3.56 13.61 -9.86
C ASN A 176 -3.89 14.15 -8.45
N SER A 177 -4.53 13.31 -7.64
CA SER A 177 -4.84 13.60 -6.24
C SER A 177 -4.83 12.30 -5.43
N TRP A 178 -4.43 12.38 -4.15
CA TRP A 178 -4.57 11.28 -3.20
C TRP A 178 -5.98 11.18 -2.64
N PHE A 179 -6.68 12.31 -2.50
CA PHE A 179 -8.02 12.38 -1.95
C PHE A 179 -8.81 13.52 -2.64
N ASP A 180 -9.72 13.16 -3.53
CA ASP A 180 -10.61 14.10 -4.22
C ASP A 180 -11.91 13.36 -4.60
N PRO A 181 -12.86 13.23 -3.65
CA PRO A 181 -14.09 12.48 -3.88
C PRO A 181 -14.88 12.86 -5.15
N PRO A 182 -15.03 14.14 -5.53
CA PRO A 182 -15.66 14.52 -6.80
C PRO A 182 -14.93 13.96 -8.02
N LYS A 183 -13.61 14.13 -8.12
CA LYS A 183 -12.83 13.60 -9.26
C LYS A 183 -12.81 12.08 -9.29
N ASP A 184 -12.75 11.42 -8.12
CA ASP A 184 -12.88 9.96 -8.03
C ASP A 184 -14.21 9.48 -8.64
N MET A 185 -15.31 10.16 -8.28
CA MET A 185 -16.63 9.83 -8.77
C MET A 185 -16.76 10.03 -10.29
N ASP A 186 -16.23 11.13 -10.82
CA ASP A 186 -16.29 11.44 -12.25
C ASP A 186 -15.44 10.44 -13.06
N ALA A 187 -14.24 10.14 -12.60
CA ALA A 187 -13.36 9.15 -13.24
C ALA A 187 -13.98 7.74 -13.20
N ALA A 188 -14.58 7.35 -12.08
CA ALA A 188 -15.22 6.05 -11.94
C ALA A 188 -16.47 5.92 -12.83
N LYS A 189 -17.28 6.99 -12.98
CA LYS A 189 -18.40 7.02 -13.93
C LYS A 189 -17.91 6.85 -15.36
N ALA A 190 -16.89 7.58 -15.78
CA ALA A 190 -16.31 7.47 -17.10
C ALA A 190 -15.82 6.05 -17.40
N LEU A 191 -15.15 5.40 -16.44
CA LEU A 191 -14.71 4.01 -16.55
C LEU A 191 -15.90 3.05 -16.67
N LEU A 192 -16.96 3.24 -15.88
CA LEU A 192 -18.17 2.42 -15.93
C LEU A 192 -18.90 2.57 -17.27
N ASP A 193 -18.99 3.78 -17.80
CA ASP A 193 -19.62 4.08 -19.10
C ASP A 193 -18.79 3.54 -20.28
N ASP A 194 -17.46 3.41 -20.12
CA ASP A 194 -16.56 2.73 -21.06
C ASP A 194 -16.62 1.18 -20.94
N GLY A 195 -17.58 0.63 -20.19
CA GLY A 195 -17.85 -0.81 -20.11
C GLY A 195 -16.97 -1.59 -19.14
N ASN A 196 -16.26 -0.94 -18.23
CA ASN A 196 -15.56 -1.63 -17.15
C ASN A 196 -16.58 -2.11 -16.11
N ASP A 197 -16.56 -3.40 -15.79
CA ASP A 197 -17.45 -4.02 -14.79
C ASP A 197 -16.78 -4.33 -13.45
N ILE A 198 -15.49 -4.07 -13.36
CA ILE A 198 -14.74 -4.05 -12.11
C ILE A 198 -14.14 -2.65 -11.96
N LEU A 199 -14.39 -1.97 -10.84
CA LEU A 199 -13.81 -0.67 -10.53
C LEU A 199 -12.86 -0.77 -9.34
N TYR A 200 -11.69 -0.19 -9.49
CA TYR A 200 -10.64 -0.14 -8.48
C TYR A 200 -10.13 1.28 -8.29
N THR A 201 -9.79 1.65 -7.07
CA THR A 201 -9.18 2.94 -6.76
C THR A 201 -7.78 2.78 -6.19
N THR A 202 -6.92 3.76 -6.47
CA THR A 202 -5.62 3.96 -5.79
C THR A 202 -5.61 5.25 -4.95
N THR A 203 -6.79 5.84 -4.74
CA THR A 203 -6.99 7.00 -3.86
C THR A 203 -7.49 6.57 -2.49
N ASP A 204 -7.49 7.49 -1.53
CA ASP A 204 -7.95 7.26 -0.16
C ASP A 204 -9.48 7.38 0.00
N SER A 205 -10.17 7.85 -1.05
CA SER A 205 -11.62 8.06 -1.04
C SER A 205 -12.39 6.77 -1.32
N PRO A 206 -13.47 6.47 -0.59
CA PRO A 206 -14.36 5.34 -0.87
C PRO A 206 -15.35 5.60 -2.02
N SER A 207 -15.26 6.72 -2.74
CA SER A 207 -16.23 7.15 -3.76
C SER A 207 -16.43 6.12 -4.87
N VAL A 208 -15.35 5.46 -5.32
CA VAL A 208 -15.41 4.41 -6.35
C VAL A 208 -16.23 3.21 -5.88
N VAL A 209 -16.05 2.83 -4.60
CA VAL A 209 -16.81 1.73 -3.98
C VAL A 209 -18.29 2.10 -3.84
N ALA A 210 -18.57 3.34 -3.43
CA ALA A 210 -19.92 3.85 -3.31
C ALA A 210 -20.62 3.94 -4.67
N LEU A 211 -19.91 4.32 -5.75
CA LEU A 211 -20.47 4.37 -7.10
C LEU A 211 -20.91 2.98 -7.58
N ALA A 212 -20.09 1.96 -7.40
CA ALA A 212 -20.46 0.60 -7.80
C ALA A 212 -21.75 0.13 -7.09
N GLN A 213 -21.85 0.43 -5.79
CA GLN A 213 -23.06 0.15 -5.00
C GLN A 213 -24.29 0.91 -5.52
N GLN A 214 -24.11 2.19 -5.86
CA GLN A 214 -25.18 3.03 -6.39
C GLN A 214 -25.65 2.53 -7.76
N ALA A 215 -24.73 2.22 -8.67
CA ALA A 215 -25.04 1.71 -10.02
C ALA A 215 -25.83 0.39 -9.96
N TRP A 216 -25.48 -0.49 -9.01
CA TRP A 216 -26.24 -1.70 -8.73
C TRP A 216 -27.65 -1.40 -8.22
N LYS A 217 -27.79 -0.56 -7.18
CA LYS A 217 -29.09 -0.29 -6.55
C LYS A 217 -30.08 0.46 -7.46
N GLN A 218 -29.57 1.40 -8.25
CA GLN A 218 -30.44 2.25 -9.08
C GLN A 218 -30.75 1.65 -10.44
N ASN A 219 -29.79 0.96 -11.05
CA ASN A 219 -29.87 0.56 -12.45
C ASN A 219 -29.66 -0.95 -12.66
N GLY A 220 -29.50 -1.74 -11.62
CA GLY A 220 -29.20 -3.17 -11.71
C GLY A 220 -27.86 -3.49 -12.42
N LYS A 221 -26.98 -2.49 -12.61
CA LYS A 221 -25.69 -2.71 -13.27
C LYS A 221 -24.83 -3.66 -12.45
N GLU A 222 -24.42 -4.78 -13.04
CA GLU A 222 -23.53 -5.75 -12.41
C GLU A 222 -22.08 -5.28 -12.47
N VAL A 223 -21.74 -4.34 -11.58
CA VAL A 223 -20.40 -3.81 -11.41
C VAL A 223 -19.88 -4.13 -10.01
N TRP A 224 -18.63 -4.53 -9.92
CA TRP A 224 -17.94 -4.77 -8.65
C TRP A 224 -16.92 -3.69 -8.37
N SER A 225 -16.54 -3.56 -7.09
CA SER A 225 -15.54 -2.60 -6.65
C SER A 225 -14.49 -3.24 -5.73
N MET A 226 -13.31 -2.62 -5.71
CA MET A 226 -12.21 -2.98 -4.82
C MET A 226 -11.68 -1.73 -4.11
N GLY A 227 -11.36 -1.89 -2.81
CA GLY A 227 -10.85 -0.82 -1.96
C GLY A 227 -9.34 -0.63 -1.99
N ASN A 228 -8.89 0.47 -1.41
CA ASN A 228 -7.50 0.87 -1.31
C ASN A 228 -7.11 1.16 0.14
N ASP A 229 -5.93 0.70 0.53
CA ASP A 229 -5.20 1.00 1.77
C ASP A 229 -5.91 0.62 3.07
N ALA A 230 -7.25 0.64 3.10
CA ALA A 230 -8.08 0.37 4.27
C ALA A 230 -9.36 -0.41 3.89
N PRO A 231 -10.09 -0.99 4.87
CA PRO A 231 -11.38 -1.60 4.60
C PRO A 231 -12.42 -0.56 4.15
N MET A 232 -12.91 -0.70 2.92
CA MET A 232 -13.92 0.21 2.33
C MET A 232 -15.28 -0.47 2.08
N GLY A 233 -15.43 -1.75 2.44
CA GLY A 233 -16.60 -2.57 2.11
C GLY A 233 -17.92 -2.05 2.65
N SER A 234 -17.94 -1.29 3.74
CA SER A 234 -19.15 -0.64 4.26
C SER A 234 -19.77 0.39 3.31
N ASN A 235 -18.98 0.94 2.38
CA ASN A 235 -19.44 1.91 1.37
C ASN A 235 -20.10 1.24 0.16
N GLY A 236 -19.93 -0.07 0.01
CA GLY A 236 -20.48 -0.83 -1.12
C GLY A 236 -20.84 -2.27 -0.75
N PRO A 237 -21.70 -2.51 0.28
CA PRO A 237 -21.86 -3.81 0.93
C PRO A 237 -22.35 -4.94 0.01
N ASP A 238 -22.97 -4.61 -1.13
CA ASP A 238 -23.49 -5.60 -2.07
C ASP A 238 -22.55 -5.85 -3.26
N ARG A 239 -21.67 -4.88 -3.58
CA ARG A 239 -20.82 -4.87 -4.78
C ARG A 239 -19.34 -4.65 -4.48
N TYR A 240 -18.92 -4.98 -3.28
CA TYR A 240 -17.54 -4.99 -2.87
C TYR A 240 -16.94 -6.38 -3.02
N ILE A 241 -15.74 -6.47 -3.57
CA ILE A 241 -14.96 -7.73 -3.64
C ILE A 241 -14.12 -7.87 -2.37
N THR A 242 -13.08 -7.12 -2.28
CA THR A 242 -12.12 -6.94 -1.19
C THR A 242 -11.25 -5.73 -1.54
N GLY A 243 -10.22 -5.47 -0.76
CA GLY A 243 -9.24 -4.43 -1.06
C GLY A 243 -7.90 -4.77 -0.44
N MET A 244 -6.85 -4.14 -0.91
CA MET A 244 -5.58 -4.17 -0.22
C MET A 244 -5.68 -3.29 1.02
N MET A 245 -5.05 -3.69 2.10
CA MET A 245 -4.89 -2.85 3.27
C MET A 245 -3.47 -2.95 3.86
N PHE A 246 -3.02 -1.84 4.46
CA PHE A 246 -1.77 -1.80 5.21
C PHE A 246 -1.98 -2.12 6.69
N ASN A 247 -0.98 -2.78 7.28
CA ASN A 247 -0.86 -3.06 8.71
C ASN A 247 0.44 -2.47 9.25
N TRP A 248 0.57 -1.14 9.17
CA TRP A 248 1.78 -0.41 9.60
C TRP A 248 2.19 -0.66 11.04
N ASN A 249 1.25 -1.04 11.91
CA ASN A 249 1.49 -1.34 13.31
C ASN A 249 2.58 -2.41 13.53
N VAL A 250 2.65 -3.43 12.68
CA VAL A 250 3.65 -4.50 12.84
C VAL A 250 5.06 -3.99 12.56
N LEU A 251 5.21 -3.19 11.50
CA LEU A 251 6.49 -2.62 11.12
C LEU A 251 6.95 -1.53 12.10
N TYR A 252 6.05 -0.62 12.48
CA TYR A 252 6.37 0.43 13.44
C TYR A 252 6.79 -0.13 14.78
N LYS A 253 6.02 -1.09 15.29
CA LYS A 253 6.37 -1.76 16.55
C LYS A 253 7.74 -2.40 16.47
N HIS A 254 8.04 -3.15 15.40
CA HIS A 254 9.34 -3.79 15.22
C HIS A 254 10.48 -2.77 15.25
N ILE A 255 10.39 -1.69 14.48
CA ILE A 255 11.44 -0.67 14.40
C ILE A 255 11.65 0.02 15.75
N VAL A 256 10.56 0.43 16.41
CA VAL A 256 10.65 1.16 17.68
C VAL A 256 11.12 0.24 18.82
N ASP A 257 10.74 -1.03 18.81
CA ASP A 257 11.27 -2.04 19.75
C ASP A 257 12.77 -2.26 19.55
N GLN A 258 13.27 -2.31 18.31
CA GLN A 258 14.70 -2.40 18.00
C GLN A 258 15.46 -1.17 18.54
N LEU A 259 14.88 0.02 18.41
CA LEU A 259 15.44 1.26 18.97
C LEU A 259 15.49 1.20 20.51
N ALA A 260 14.38 0.80 21.14
CA ALA A 260 14.30 0.67 22.60
C ALA A 260 15.32 -0.33 23.18
N GLN A 261 15.64 -1.37 22.42
CA GLN A 261 16.63 -2.39 22.79
C GLN A 261 18.07 -1.99 22.45
N GLY A 262 18.29 -0.86 21.77
CA GLY A 262 19.62 -0.45 21.27
C GLY A 262 20.16 -1.34 20.14
N LYS A 263 19.27 -2.01 19.42
CA LYS A 263 19.59 -2.96 18.34
C LYS A 263 19.30 -2.41 16.94
N LEU A 264 18.67 -1.23 16.86
CA LEU A 264 18.32 -0.63 15.57
C LEU A 264 19.59 -0.35 14.76
N LYS A 265 19.61 -0.84 13.53
CA LYS A 265 20.67 -0.58 12.55
C LYS A 265 20.09 0.21 11.39
N MET A 266 20.91 1.08 10.79
CA MET A 266 20.56 1.78 9.55
C MET A 266 20.91 0.93 8.32
N ASN A 267 20.47 1.38 7.14
CA ASN A 267 20.60 0.66 5.87
C ASN A 267 19.85 -0.69 5.82
N GLN A 268 18.82 -0.85 6.66
CA GLN A 268 17.98 -2.05 6.63
C GLN A 268 17.01 -2.01 5.44
N ARG A 269 16.54 -0.79 5.11
CA ARG A 269 15.56 -0.59 4.03
C ARG A 269 14.41 -1.59 4.16
N TRP A 270 13.70 -1.55 5.30
CA TRP A 270 12.63 -2.51 5.59
C TRP A 270 11.65 -2.60 4.41
N ALA A 271 11.50 -3.80 3.89
CA ALA A 271 10.62 -4.09 2.77
C ALA A 271 9.81 -5.35 3.09
N TRP A 272 8.69 -5.16 3.77
CA TRP A 272 7.83 -6.21 4.28
C TRP A 272 6.61 -6.43 3.40
N GLY A 273 6.03 -7.62 3.45
CA GLY A 273 4.90 -7.98 2.60
C GLY A 273 3.81 -8.75 3.35
N LEU A 274 3.21 -9.69 2.64
CA LEU A 274 2.20 -10.61 3.18
C LEU A 274 2.76 -11.51 4.27
N GLN A 275 4.01 -11.94 4.12
CA GLN A 275 4.68 -12.84 5.05
C GLN A 275 4.82 -12.22 6.44
N GLU A 276 5.19 -10.94 6.52
CA GLU A 276 5.30 -10.19 7.76
C GLU A 276 3.96 -9.56 8.19
N ASN A 277 2.89 -9.81 7.47
CA ASN A 277 1.59 -9.19 7.70
C ASN A 277 1.62 -7.65 7.62
N CYS A 278 2.54 -7.07 6.83
CA CYS A 278 2.62 -5.62 6.61
C CYS A 278 1.54 -5.13 5.63
N VAL A 279 1.10 -6.03 4.75
CA VAL A 279 -0.05 -5.85 3.86
C VAL A 279 -0.98 -7.04 3.96
N GLY A 280 -2.23 -6.87 3.57
CA GLY A 280 -3.22 -7.93 3.57
C GLY A 280 -4.41 -7.58 2.71
N LEU A 281 -5.41 -8.46 2.74
CA LEU A 281 -6.71 -8.19 2.14
C LEU A 281 -7.67 -7.68 3.22
N SER A 282 -8.51 -6.74 2.86
CA SER A 282 -9.64 -6.33 3.69
C SER A 282 -10.70 -7.46 3.76
N PRO A 283 -11.65 -7.41 4.69
CA PRO A 283 -12.72 -8.39 4.72
C PRO A 283 -13.41 -8.54 3.36
N TRP A 284 -13.70 -9.77 2.98
CA TRP A 284 -14.40 -10.08 1.75
C TRP A 284 -15.83 -9.53 1.74
N GLY A 285 -16.27 -9.08 0.59
CA GLY A 285 -17.65 -8.70 0.36
C GLY A 285 -18.59 -9.92 0.48
N LYS A 286 -19.76 -9.72 1.06
CA LYS A 286 -20.72 -10.81 1.39
C LYS A 286 -21.23 -11.61 0.18
N ASN A 287 -21.20 -11.03 -1.01
CA ASN A 287 -21.70 -11.66 -2.23
C ASN A 287 -20.59 -12.22 -3.12
N VAL A 288 -19.33 -12.22 -2.66
CA VAL A 288 -18.22 -12.82 -3.41
C VAL A 288 -18.34 -14.35 -3.33
N PRO A 289 -18.32 -15.06 -4.48
CA PRO A 289 -18.39 -16.52 -4.49
C PRO A 289 -17.27 -17.19 -3.70
N GLY A 290 -17.57 -18.24 -2.97
CA GLY A 290 -16.58 -18.99 -2.17
C GLY A 290 -15.43 -19.55 -3.01
N SER A 291 -15.66 -19.90 -4.27
CA SER A 291 -14.61 -20.35 -5.20
C SER A 291 -13.55 -19.26 -5.46
N VAL A 292 -13.97 -18.00 -5.57
CA VAL A 292 -13.06 -16.86 -5.73
C VAL A 292 -12.24 -16.67 -4.46
N ILE A 293 -12.90 -16.65 -3.31
CA ILE A 293 -12.24 -16.52 -2.00
C ILE A 293 -11.20 -17.63 -1.81
N ASN A 294 -11.58 -18.89 -2.01
CA ASN A 294 -10.69 -20.04 -1.85
C ASN A 294 -9.47 -19.96 -2.78
N LYS A 295 -9.67 -19.57 -4.05
CA LYS A 295 -8.56 -19.42 -5.00
C LYS A 295 -7.56 -18.38 -4.52
N VAL A 296 -8.03 -17.21 -4.11
CA VAL A 296 -7.17 -16.10 -3.67
C VAL A 296 -6.47 -16.43 -2.36
N GLU A 297 -7.20 -16.98 -1.37
CA GLU A 297 -6.61 -17.35 -0.07
C GLU A 297 -5.55 -18.46 -0.24
N THR A 298 -5.73 -19.41 -1.16
CA THR A 298 -4.71 -20.41 -1.48
C THR A 298 -3.43 -19.75 -1.99
N VAL A 299 -3.53 -18.82 -2.93
CA VAL A 299 -2.35 -18.10 -3.45
C VAL A 299 -1.70 -17.25 -2.37
N LYS A 300 -2.49 -16.59 -1.53
CA LYS A 300 -2.00 -15.81 -0.39
C LYS A 300 -1.21 -16.69 0.59
N MET A 301 -1.72 -17.89 0.89
CA MET A 301 -1.02 -18.82 1.78
C MET A 301 0.31 -19.32 1.20
N ASN A 302 0.41 -19.48 -0.13
CA ASN A 302 1.69 -19.79 -0.78
C ASN A 302 2.74 -18.70 -0.53
N TRP A 303 2.31 -17.43 -0.51
CA TRP A 303 3.22 -16.33 -0.15
C TRP A 303 3.65 -16.38 1.32
N ILE A 304 2.68 -16.55 2.22
CA ILE A 304 2.94 -16.62 3.68
C ILE A 304 3.87 -17.78 4.01
N ASN A 305 3.73 -18.91 3.32
CA ASN A 305 4.54 -20.12 3.51
C ASN A 305 5.87 -20.09 2.69
N ASP A 306 6.28 -18.92 2.20
CA ASP A 306 7.53 -18.72 1.45
C ASP A 306 7.66 -19.59 0.17
N GLN A 307 6.52 -19.93 -0.46
CA GLN A 307 6.48 -20.67 -1.71
C GLN A 307 6.51 -19.75 -2.94
N MET A 308 6.43 -18.44 -2.72
CA MET A 308 6.48 -17.41 -3.75
C MET A 308 7.55 -16.39 -3.38
N GLY A 309 8.38 -16.00 -4.35
CA GLY A 309 9.44 -15.02 -4.15
C GLY A 309 8.93 -13.64 -3.70
N THR A 310 9.76 -12.89 -2.99
CA THR A 310 9.43 -11.56 -2.47
C THR A 310 8.95 -10.60 -3.57
N TYR A 311 9.48 -10.72 -4.78
CA TYR A 311 9.17 -9.85 -5.92
C TYR A 311 8.16 -10.44 -6.90
N TYR A 312 7.61 -11.62 -6.60
CA TYR A 312 6.54 -12.19 -7.42
C TYR A 312 5.37 -11.19 -7.55
N PRO A 313 4.73 -11.00 -8.72
CA PRO A 313 4.89 -11.76 -9.97
C PRO A 313 5.99 -11.22 -10.89
N PHE A 314 6.68 -10.17 -10.53
CA PHE A 314 7.64 -9.47 -11.40
C PHE A 314 8.92 -10.25 -11.65
N ASP A 315 9.29 -11.16 -10.76
CA ASP A 315 10.46 -12.04 -10.90
C ASP A 315 10.22 -13.25 -11.83
N GLN A 316 8.98 -13.47 -12.30
CA GLN A 316 8.66 -14.59 -13.18
C GLN A 316 8.89 -14.31 -14.67
N GLY A 317 9.32 -13.10 -15.00
CA GLY A 317 9.37 -12.61 -16.36
C GLY A 317 8.03 -12.01 -16.79
N ILE A 318 8.09 -10.83 -17.36
CA ILE A 318 6.91 -10.06 -17.77
C ILE A 318 7.05 -9.56 -19.20
N THR A 319 5.94 -9.20 -19.81
CA THR A 319 5.93 -8.46 -21.08
C THR A 319 5.44 -7.04 -20.79
N LYS A 320 6.21 -6.03 -21.20
CA LYS A 320 5.81 -4.62 -21.11
C LYS A 320 4.72 -4.30 -22.12
N GLN A 321 4.03 -3.18 -21.94
CA GLN A 321 2.95 -2.73 -22.83
C GLN A 321 3.42 -2.56 -24.30
N ASP A 322 4.66 -2.14 -24.51
CA ASP A 322 5.28 -1.98 -25.83
C ASP A 322 5.72 -3.31 -26.47
N GLY A 323 5.50 -4.45 -25.82
CA GLY A 323 5.90 -5.76 -26.28
C GLY A 323 7.28 -6.22 -25.81
N THR A 324 8.07 -5.36 -25.18
CA THR A 324 9.39 -5.72 -24.63
C THR A 324 9.25 -6.82 -23.59
N LYS A 325 9.99 -7.90 -23.73
CA LYS A 325 10.06 -9.00 -22.77
C LYS A 325 11.14 -8.72 -21.73
N VAL A 326 10.79 -8.85 -20.47
CA VAL A 326 11.73 -8.82 -19.34
C VAL A 326 11.89 -10.25 -18.83
N PRO A 327 13.11 -10.80 -18.83
CA PRO A 327 13.35 -12.18 -18.39
C PRO A 327 13.02 -12.43 -16.94
N SER A 328 12.77 -13.70 -16.59
CA SER A 328 12.64 -14.12 -15.20
C SER A 328 13.89 -13.76 -14.40
N GLY A 329 13.71 -13.28 -13.17
CA GLY A 329 14.77 -12.87 -12.27
C GLY A 329 15.46 -11.53 -12.60
N ALA A 330 15.12 -10.88 -13.72
CA ALA A 330 15.75 -9.62 -14.12
C ALA A 330 15.29 -8.42 -13.26
N ILE A 331 14.03 -8.43 -12.79
CA ILE A 331 13.51 -7.33 -11.97
C ILE A 331 13.95 -7.54 -10.53
N GLN A 332 14.78 -6.64 -10.09
CA GLN A 332 15.28 -6.56 -8.71
C GLN A 332 14.69 -5.33 -8.01
N ARG A 333 14.93 -5.22 -6.71
CA ARG A 333 14.38 -4.16 -5.88
C ARG A 333 14.56 -2.74 -6.47
N PRO A 334 15.71 -2.30 -6.98
CA PRO A 334 15.86 -0.94 -7.52
C PRO A 334 14.93 -0.67 -8.71
N GLU A 335 14.79 -1.63 -9.64
CA GLU A 335 13.89 -1.49 -10.79
C GLU A 335 12.42 -1.53 -10.33
N LEU A 336 12.09 -2.39 -9.37
CA LEU A 336 10.75 -2.46 -8.80
C LEU A 336 10.34 -1.14 -8.14
N GLU A 337 11.25 -0.52 -7.37
CA GLU A 337 11.00 0.75 -6.66
C GLU A 337 11.01 1.98 -7.60
N SER A 338 11.57 1.86 -8.80
CA SER A 338 11.63 2.93 -9.81
C SER A 338 10.79 2.64 -11.07
N MET A 339 9.88 1.68 -11.02
CA MET A 339 9.10 1.21 -12.15
C MET A 339 8.35 2.35 -12.87
N GLN A 340 8.61 2.52 -14.17
CA GLN A 340 8.02 3.57 -15.01
C GLN A 340 7.55 3.00 -16.36
N TYR A 341 6.85 1.88 -16.32
CA TYR A 341 6.22 1.28 -17.49
C TYR A 341 5.00 0.46 -17.07
N PHE A 342 4.08 0.29 -18.00
CA PHE A 342 2.98 -0.65 -17.84
C PHE A 342 3.33 -2.02 -18.39
N VAL A 343 2.72 -3.07 -17.82
CA VAL A 343 2.74 -4.42 -18.38
C VAL A 343 1.70 -4.57 -19.49
N LYS A 344 1.90 -5.56 -20.36
CA LYS A 344 0.90 -5.96 -21.36
C LYS A 344 -0.42 -6.30 -20.66
N GLY A 345 -1.54 -5.73 -21.16
CA GLY A 345 -2.86 -5.84 -20.55
C GLY A 345 -3.36 -4.52 -19.95
N VAL A 346 -2.49 -3.60 -19.56
CA VAL A 346 -2.90 -2.23 -19.31
C VAL A 346 -3.15 -1.56 -20.65
N ALA A 347 -4.40 -1.10 -20.88
CA ALA A 347 -4.83 -0.55 -22.17
C ALA A 347 -4.59 0.96 -22.29
N SER A 348 -4.62 1.68 -21.18
CA SER A 348 -4.33 3.12 -21.14
C SER A 348 -2.86 3.39 -21.46
N LYS A 349 -2.59 4.51 -22.15
CA LYS A 349 -1.21 4.94 -22.40
C LYS A 349 -0.46 5.21 -21.10
N PHE A 350 0.82 4.85 -21.07
CA PHE A 350 1.67 5.21 -19.95
C PHE A 350 1.76 6.74 -19.85
N PRO A 351 1.56 7.35 -18.65
CA PRO A 351 1.65 8.80 -18.50
C PRO A 351 3.10 9.25 -18.71
N VAL A 352 3.34 10.01 -19.77
CA VAL A 352 4.63 10.68 -20.00
C VAL A 352 4.67 11.91 -19.12
N LYS A 353 5.75 12.08 -18.37
CA LYS A 353 5.99 13.30 -17.55
C LYS A 353 6.28 14.51 -18.42
#